data_007f5ddc431050648dd34af91644b0df
#
_entry.id   007f5ddc431050648dd34af91644b0df
#
_cell.length_a   1.000
_cell.length_b   1.000
_cell.length_c   1.000
_cell.angle_alpha   90.00
_cell.angle_beta   90.00
_cell.angle_gamma   90.00
#
_symmetry.space_group_name_H-M   'P 1'
#
loop_
_entity.id
_entity.type
_entity.pdbx_description
1 polymer ?
#
loop_
_entity_poly.entity_id
_entity_poly.type
_entity_poly.pdbx_seq_one_letter_code
_entity_poly.pdbx_strand_id
1 'polypeptide(L)'
;MCKCSNNSFRDDKLHHECGVLGIYGVEDAAGLAYYGLHALQHRGQQGCGIVSVDSEGVFHRVKGDGLVTEVFNEQKLMKLSGRMAIGHVRYSNAGCKGTENIQPFLFHHNSGDFAMANNGQIVNYNQLRQDLEDKGSLFQ
;
A
#
# COMPACT_ATOMS: atom_id res chain seq x y z
N MET A 1 -2.23 -16.53 -9.31
CA MET A 1 -2.61 -17.09 -8.00
C MET A 1 -1.34 -17.45 -7.25
N CYS A 2 -0.96 -16.69 -6.25
CA CYS A 2 0.27 -16.95 -5.49
C CYS A 2 -0.07 -17.92 -4.35
N LYS A 3 0.45 -19.16 -4.41
CA LYS A 3 0.30 -20.14 -3.33
C LYS A 3 1.30 -19.80 -2.23
N CYS A 4 0.83 -19.27 -1.12
CA CYS A 4 1.63 -19.18 0.09
C CYS A 4 1.78 -20.58 0.67
N SER A 5 2.99 -21.14 0.66
CA SER A 5 3.30 -22.39 1.33
C SER A 5 3.29 -22.17 2.84
N ASN A 6 2.40 -22.88 3.54
CA ASN A 6 2.42 -22.96 4.99
C ASN A 6 3.70 -23.66 5.45
N ASN A 7 4.65 -22.92 5.98
CA ASN A 7 5.75 -23.50 6.74
C ASN A 7 5.66 -22.97 8.18
N SER A 8 5.18 -23.83 9.08
CA SER A 8 5.03 -23.59 10.50
C SER A 8 6.36 -23.82 11.22
N PHE A 9 7.20 -22.81 11.25
CA PHE A 9 8.18 -22.61 12.31
C PHE A 9 8.14 -21.14 12.68
N ARG A 10 7.65 -20.84 13.89
CA ARG A 10 7.80 -19.53 14.50
C ARG A 10 9.27 -19.35 14.81
N ASP A 11 9.98 -18.70 13.91
CA ASP A 11 11.29 -18.16 14.19
C ASP A 11 11.06 -16.84 14.94
N ASP A 12 11.45 -16.79 16.21
CA ASP A 12 11.32 -15.59 17.08
C ASP A 12 12.27 -14.44 16.69
N LYS A 13 12.78 -14.46 15.46
CA LYS A 13 13.58 -13.37 14.92
C LYS A 13 12.67 -12.20 14.54
N LEU A 14 13.17 -10.99 14.79
CA LEU A 14 12.56 -9.76 14.31
C LEU A 14 12.42 -9.84 12.77
N HIS A 15 11.20 -10.01 12.30
CA HIS A 15 10.90 -9.97 10.87
C HIS A 15 10.69 -8.52 10.45
N HIS A 16 11.34 -8.14 9.35
CA HIS A 16 11.03 -6.88 8.69
C HIS A 16 9.60 -6.96 8.14
N GLU A 17 8.77 -6.02 8.54
CA GLU A 17 7.39 -5.93 8.10
C GLU A 17 7.19 -4.63 7.34
N CYS A 18 6.12 -4.54 6.52
CA CYS A 18 5.75 -3.33 5.78
C CYS A 18 5.78 -2.07 6.66
N GLY A 19 6.00 -0.92 6.04
CA GLY A 19 5.85 0.39 6.68
C GLY A 19 4.61 1.10 6.16
N VAL A 20 3.84 1.71 7.06
CA VAL A 20 2.65 2.52 6.76
C VAL A 20 2.84 3.90 7.34
N LEU A 21 2.44 4.94 6.60
CA LEU A 21 2.52 6.33 6.99
C LEU A 21 1.23 7.05 6.58
N GLY A 22 0.71 7.89 7.46
CA GLY A 22 -0.40 8.81 7.18
C GLY A 22 -0.02 10.24 7.53
N ILE A 23 -0.40 11.19 6.67
CA ILE A 23 -0.19 12.62 6.83
C ILE A 23 -1.51 13.34 6.57
N TYR A 24 -1.84 14.30 7.42
CA TYR A 24 -3.07 15.05 7.34
C TYR A 24 -2.85 16.52 7.65
N GLY A 25 -3.51 17.40 6.89
CA GLY A 25 -3.61 18.83 7.18
C GLY A 25 -2.37 19.66 6.82
N VAL A 26 -1.41 19.12 6.10
CA VAL A 26 -0.15 19.78 5.74
C VAL A 26 -0.09 20.00 4.24
N GLU A 27 0.35 21.16 3.79
CA GLU A 27 0.68 21.41 2.39
C GLU A 27 1.82 20.46 1.97
N ASP A 28 1.79 19.99 0.72
CA ASP A 28 2.72 18.98 0.22
C ASP A 28 2.77 17.71 1.08
N ALA A 29 1.61 17.19 1.45
CA ALA A 29 1.51 15.96 2.23
C ALA A 29 2.19 14.77 1.52
N ALA A 30 2.17 14.73 0.19
CA ALA A 30 2.81 13.68 -0.60
C ALA A 30 4.35 13.77 -0.57
N GLY A 31 4.93 14.96 -0.61
CA GLY A 31 6.36 15.17 -0.44
C GLY A 31 6.85 14.71 0.93
N LEU A 32 6.10 15.06 1.99
CA LEU A 32 6.40 14.56 3.33
C LEU A 32 6.23 13.03 3.43
N ALA A 33 5.21 12.45 2.77
CA ALA A 33 5.04 11.02 2.71
C ALA A 33 6.22 10.32 2.01
N TYR A 34 6.75 10.90 0.92
CA TYR A 34 7.94 10.40 0.25
C TYR A 34 9.14 10.32 1.22
N TYR A 35 9.44 11.38 1.95
CA TYR A 35 10.54 11.37 2.92
C TYR A 35 10.30 10.39 4.06
N GLY A 36 9.07 10.30 4.54
CA GLY A 36 8.68 9.34 5.57
C GLY A 36 8.82 7.88 5.11
N LEU A 37 8.40 7.57 3.88
CA LEU A 37 8.59 6.24 3.28
C LEU A 37 10.06 5.93 3.03
N HIS A 38 10.87 6.92 2.64
CA HIS A 38 12.32 6.74 2.50
C HIS A 38 12.97 6.38 3.85
N ALA A 39 12.55 7.02 4.93
CA ALA A 39 13.00 6.66 6.28
C ALA A 39 12.54 5.25 6.69
N LEU A 40 11.37 4.81 6.23
CA LEU A 40 10.81 3.47 6.47
C LEU A 40 11.31 2.40 5.47
N GLN A 41 12.17 2.75 4.51
CA GLN A 41 12.62 1.85 3.43
C GLN A 41 13.24 0.54 3.94
N HIS A 42 13.90 0.58 5.11
CA HIS A 42 14.47 -0.61 5.75
C HIS A 42 13.41 -1.66 6.13
N ARG A 43 12.13 -1.28 6.20
CA ARG A 43 11.00 -2.17 6.50
C ARG A 43 10.42 -2.83 5.25
N GLY A 44 10.62 -2.25 4.05
CA GLY A 44 10.08 -2.83 2.82
C GLY A 44 10.80 -2.30 1.58
N GLN A 45 11.31 -3.21 0.75
CA GLN A 45 12.14 -2.89 -0.40
C GLN A 45 11.57 -3.42 -1.74
N GLN A 46 10.41 -4.07 -1.72
CA GLN A 46 9.85 -4.69 -2.92
C GLN A 46 8.94 -3.78 -3.71
N GLY A 47 8.37 -2.81 -3.07
CA GLY A 47 7.53 -1.84 -3.73
C GLY A 47 7.00 -0.81 -2.75
N CYS A 48 6.54 0.30 -3.28
CA CYS A 48 6.01 1.40 -2.49
C CYS A 48 4.92 2.13 -3.25
N GLY A 49 4.11 2.86 -2.51
CA GLY A 49 3.04 3.68 -3.08
C GLY A 49 2.64 4.82 -2.16
N ILE A 50 2.11 5.86 -2.78
CA ILE A 50 1.48 7.00 -2.11
C ILE A 50 0.14 7.25 -2.78
N VAL A 51 -0.88 7.49 -1.98
CA VAL A 51 -2.15 8.09 -2.39
C VAL A 51 -2.31 9.42 -1.67
N SER A 52 -2.64 10.47 -2.40
CA SER A 52 -3.01 11.78 -1.85
C SER A 52 -4.43 12.15 -2.23
N VAL A 53 -5.00 13.12 -1.51
CA VAL A 53 -6.33 13.66 -1.79
C VAL A 53 -6.22 15.18 -1.85
N ASP A 54 -6.67 15.75 -2.95
CA ASP A 54 -6.67 17.20 -3.16
C ASP A 54 -7.85 17.91 -2.49
N SER A 55 -7.94 19.21 -2.67
CA SER A 55 -9.01 20.05 -2.08
C SER A 55 -10.40 19.81 -2.67
N GLU A 56 -10.46 19.17 -3.84
CA GLU A 56 -11.72 18.81 -4.51
C GLU A 56 -12.18 17.39 -4.13
N GLY A 57 -11.38 16.67 -3.32
CA GLY A 57 -11.65 15.29 -2.91
C GLY A 57 -11.22 14.27 -3.96
N VAL A 58 -10.42 14.67 -4.95
CA VAL A 58 -9.91 13.75 -5.97
C VAL A 58 -8.70 12.99 -5.44
N PHE A 59 -8.71 11.70 -5.65
CA PHE A 59 -7.64 10.81 -5.25
C PHE A 59 -6.58 10.68 -6.34
N HIS A 60 -5.34 10.92 -5.99
CA HIS A 60 -4.17 10.76 -6.84
C HIS A 60 -3.31 9.62 -6.31
N ARG A 61 -2.88 8.70 -7.18
CA ARG A 61 -2.10 7.54 -6.77
C ARG A 61 -0.86 7.36 -7.65
N VAL A 62 0.28 7.13 -7.00
CA VAL A 62 1.52 6.62 -7.62
C VAL A 62 2.00 5.42 -6.82
N LYS A 63 2.26 4.30 -7.50
CA LYS A 63 2.86 3.10 -6.89
C LYS A 63 3.74 2.38 -7.90
N GLY A 64 4.67 1.57 -7.41
CA GLY A 64 5.56 0.78 -8.26
C GLY A 64 6.39 -0.23 -7.48
N ASP A 65 6.94 -1.21 -8.21
CA ASP A 65 7.95 -2.13 -7.69
C ASP A 65 9.29 -1.40 -7.54
N GLY A 66 10.03 -1.73 -6.48
CA GLY A 66 11.34 -1.17 -6.21
C GLY A 66 11.39 -0.22 -5.02
N LEU A 67 12.52 0.44 -4.88
CA LEU A 67 12.79 1.37 -3.79
C LEU A 67 12.02 2.69 -3.98
N VAL A 68 11.80 3.41 -2.89
CA VAL A 68 11.11 4.72 -2.91
C VAL A 68 11.76 5.67 -3.90
N THR A 69 13.09 5.71 -3.94
CA THR A 69 13.86 6.56 -4.86
C THR A 69 13.80 6.12 -6.34
N GLU A 70 13.45 4.87 -6.61
CA GLU A 70 13.27 4.33 -7.96
C GLU A 70 11.85 4.56 -8.47
N VAL A 71 10.87 4.41 -7.58
CA VAL A 71 9.45 4.54 -7.92
C VAL A 71 9.06 6.01 -8.07
N PHE A 72 9.54 6.89 -7.18
CA PHE A 72 9.16 8.30 -7.17
C PHE A 72 10.26 9.17 -7.76
N ASN A 73 9.84 10.11 -8.57
CA ASN A 73 10.64 11.22 -9.06
C ASN A 73 9.81 12.51 -8.95
N GLU A 74 10.43 13.67 -9.22
CA GLU A 74 9.76 14.96 -9.11
C GLU A 74 8.47 15.03 -9.93
N GLN A 75 8.47 14.55 -11.17
CA GLN A 75 7.30 14.55 -12.04
C GLN A 75 6.15 13.71 -11.51
N LYS A 76 6.44 12.59 -10.83
CA LYS A 76 5.43 11.72 -10.22
C LYS A 76 4.91 12.31 -8.91
N LEU A 77 5.77 12.95 -8.12
CA LEU A 77 5.37 13.63 -6.89
C LEU A 77 4.47 14.84 -7.19
N MET A 78 4.74 15.59 -8.25
CA MET A 78 3.88 16.69 -8.69
C MET A 78 2.45 16.27 -9.06
N LYS A 79 2.21 15.00 -9.35
CA LYS A 79 0.87 14.45 -9.60
C LYS A 79 0.09 14.15 -8.31
N LEU A 80 0.77 14.16 -7.18
CA LEU A 80 0.20 13.83 -5.88
C LEU A 80 -0.10 15.12 -5.11
N SER A 81 -1.09 15.87 -5.57
CA SER A 81 -1.51 17.12 -4.92
C SER A 81 -2.33 16.84 -3.66
N GLY A 82 -2.38 17.82 -2.75
CA GLY A 82 -3.30 17.84 -1.64
C GLY A 82 -2.66 17.87 -0.26
N ARG A 83 -3.52 17.96 0.75
CA ARG A 83 -3.14 18.12 2.17
C ARG A 83 -3.28 16.85 2.98
N MET A 84 -3.63 15.73 2.34
CA MET A 84 -3.71 14.40 2.93
C MET A 84 -2.96 13.41 2.05
N ALA A 85 -2.20 12.53 2.67
CA ALA A 85 -1.55 11.44 1.97
C ALA A 85 -1.41 10.22 2.88
N ILE A 86 -1.52 9.04 2.28
CA ILE A 86 -1.11 7.78 2.91
C ILE A 86 -0.06 7.12 2.05
N GLY A 87 0.94 6.53 2.69
CA GLY A 87 2.04 5.87 2.04
C GLY A 87 2.31 4.48 2.60
N HIS A 88 2.90 3.64 1.77
CA HIS A 88 3.22 2.26 2.12
C HIS A 88 4.52 1.83 1.47
N VAL A 89 5.39 1.14 2.23
CA VAL A 89 6.50 0.33 1.71
C VAL A 89 6.24 -1.13 1.96
N ARG A 90 6.34 -1.94 0.91
CA ARG A 90 6.00 -3.36 0.94
C ARG A 90 7.21 -4.22 1.24
N TYR A 91 7.02 -5.11 2.20
CA TYR A 91 7.85 -6.28 2.42
C TYR A 91 7.03 -7.55 2.13
N SER A 92 7.60 -8.53 1.44
CA SER A 92 6.93 -9.81 1.20
C SER A 92 7.92 -10.96 1.38
N ASN A 93 7.59 -11.86 2.26
CA ASN A 93 8.34 -13.10 2.48
C ASN A 93 8.10 -14.14 1.37
N ALA A 94 7.08 -13.97 0.54
CA ALA A 94 6.58 -15.03 -0.35
C ALA A 94 7.02 -14.88 -1.81
N GLY A 95 7.92 -13.96 -2.13
CA GLY A 95 8.43 -13.81 -3.52
C GLY A 95 7.36 -13.41 -4.55
N CYS A 96 6.17 -13.03 -4.11
CA CYS A 96 5.10 -12.58 -5.00
C CYS A 96 5.48 -11.24 -5.62
N LYS A 97 5.96 -11.30 -6.86
CA LYS A 97 6.19 -10.11 -7.69
C LYS A 97 4.86 -9.65 -8.27
N GLY A 98 4.71 -8.37 -8.46
CA GLY A 98 3.56 -7.75 -9.10
C GLY A 98 3.05 -6.54 -8.36
N THR A 99 2.60 -5.56 -9.13
CA THR A 99 2.14 -4.25 -8.63
C THR A 99 0.74 -4.32 -8.01
N GLU A 100 0.00 -5.44 -8.21
CA GLU A 100 -1.36 -5.61 -7.71
C GLU A 100 -1.43 -5.47 -6.19
N ASN A 101 -0.45 -6.06 -5.49
CA ASN A 101 -0.38 -6.10 -4.04
C ASN A 101 0.38 -4.92 -3.41
N ILE A 102 0.81 -3.94 -4.23
CA ILE A 102 1.44 -2.73 -3.71
C ILE A 102 0.33 -1.79 -3.24
N GLN A 103 0.44 -1.40 -1.98
CA GLN A 103 -0.47 -0.46 -1.33
C GLN A 103 0.07 0.98 -1.44
N PRO A 104 -0.79 2.01 -1.23
CA PRO A 104 -2.20 1.94 -0.84
C PRO A 104 -3.11 1.40 -1.94
N PHE A 105 -4.17 0.69 -1.53
CA PHE A 105 -5.28 0.35 -2.41
C PHE A 105 -6.23 1.55 -2.52
N LEU A 106 -6.75 1.77 -3.71
CA LEU A 106 -7.77 2.79 -3.97
C LEU A 106 -9.03 2.07 -4.44
N PHE A 107 -10.13 2.35 -3.76
CA PHE A 107 -11.42 1.76 -4.01
C PHE A 107 -12.42 2.84 -4.40
N HIS A 108 -13.20 2.54 -5.43
CA HIS A 108 -14.29 3.38 -5.90
C HIS A 108 -15.62 2.78 -5.45
N HIS A 109 -16.42 3.56 -4.74
CA HIS A 109 -17.72 3.13 -4.24
C HIS A 109 -18.77 4.21 -4.49
N ASN A 110 -20.05 3.81 -4.58
CA ASN A 110 -21.16 4.74 -4.83
C ASN A 110 -21.31 5.85 -3.77
N SER A 111 -20.84 5.62 -2.55
CA SER A 111 -20.84 6.63 -1.47
C SER A 111 -19.54 7.43 -1.37
N GLY A 112 -18.63 7.27 -2.31
CA GLY A 112 -17.34 7.98 -2.38
C GLY A 112 -16.15 7.04 -2.44
N ASP A 113 -15.04 7.57 -2.87
CA ASP A 113 -13.78 6.86 -2.96
C ASP A 113 -13.08 6.77 -1.59
N PHE A 114 -12.31 5.72 -1.39
CA PHE A 114 -11.45 5.62 -0.22
C PHE A 114 -10.14 4.90 -0.56
N ALA A 115 -9.10 5.24 0.18
CA ALA A 115 -7.80 4.59 0.07
C ALA A 115 -7.43 3.91 1.39
N MET A 116 -6.76 2.76 1.30
CA MET A 116 -6.38 1.97 2.46
C MET A 116 -4.95 1.43 2.32
N ALA A 117 -4.21 1.50 3.42
CA ALA A 117 -2.93 0.81 3.58
C ALA A 117 -2.89 0.13 4.95
N ASN A 118 -2.31 -1.07 4.99
CA ASN A 118 -2.17 -1.81 6.24
C ASN A 118 -0.82 -2.54 6.30
N ASN A 119 -0.35 -2.73 7.51
CA ASN A 119 0.73 -3.66 7.80
C ASN A 119 0.13 -4.87 8.52
N GLY A 120 0.06 -5.99 7.81
CA GLY A 120 -0.52 -7.22 8.33
C GLY A 120 -0.98 -8.17 7.24
N GLN A 121 -1.39 -9.37 7.67
CA GLN A 121 -1.90 -10.41 6.80
C GLN A 121 -3.16 -11.01 7.41
N ILE A 122 -4.18 -11.23 6.57
CA ILE A 122 -5.41 -11.90 6.97
C ILE A 122 -5.15 -13.41 6.92
N VAL A 123 -5.14 -14.05 8.09
CA VAL A 123 -4.79 -15.49 8.21
C VAL A 123 -5.85 -16.41 7.61
N ASN A 124 -7.12 -16.01 7.62
CA ASN A 124 -8.24 -16.76 7.06
C ASN A 124 -8.72 -16.19 5.71
N TYR A 125 -7.82 -15.59 4.93
CA TYR A 125 -8.12 -14.92 3.67
C TYR A 125 -8.96 -15.78 2.71
N ASN A 126 -8.59 -17.05 2.51
CA ASN A 126 -9.29 -17.93 1.56
C ASN A 126 -10.76 -18.14 1.96
N GLN A 127 -11.02 -18.35 3.26
CA GLN A 127 -12.39 -18.50 3.77
C GLN A 127 -13.21 -17.24 3.59
N LEU A 128 -12.64 -16.09 3.99
CA LEU A 128 -13.33 -14.79 3.84
C LEU A 128 -13.61 -14.46 2.37
N ARG A 129 -12.69 -14.75 1.49
CA ARG A 129 -12.88 -14.55 0.06
C ARG A 129 -14.02 -15.40 -0.47
N GLN A 130 -14.05 -16.70 -0.15
CA GLN A 130 -15.13 -17.61 -0.57
C GLN A 130 -16.48 -17.13 -0.04
N ASP A 131 -16.57 -16.78 1.24
CA ASP A 131 -17.80 -16.27 1.87
C ASP A 131 -18.33 -14.99 1.19
N LEU A 132 -17.42 -14.14 0.70
CA LEU A 132 -17.78 -12.91 -0.01
C LEU A 132 -18.20 -13.21 -1.46
N GLU A 133 -17.50 -14.10 -2.16
CA GLU A 133 -17.84 -14.54 -3.51
C GLU A 133 -19.22 -15.22 -3.53
N ASP A 134 -19.51 -16.06 -2.55
CA ASP A 134 -20.82 -16.72 -2.37
C ASP A 134 -21.96 -15.70 -2.12
N LYS A 135 -21.64 -14.53 -1.56
CA LYS A 135 -22.57 -13.40 -1.37
C LYS A 135 -22.63 -12.45 -2.58
N GLY A 136 -21.96 -12.79 -3.66
CA GLY A 136 -21.98 -12.04 -4.93
C GLY A 136 -20.91 -10.95 -5.07
N SER A 137 -19.90 -10.93 -4.18
CA SER A 137 -18.76 -10.02 -4.35
C SER A 137 -17.86 -10.49 -5.51
N LEU A 138 -17.40 -9.55 -6.33
CA LEU A 138 -16.46 -9.82 -7.42
C LEU A 138 -15.07 -9.28 -7.04
N PHE A 139 -14.08 -10.15 -7.08
CA PHE A 139 -12.67 -9.80 -6.88
C PHE A 139 -11.93 -9.89 -8.23
N GLN A 140 -11.25 -8.82 -8.60
CA GLN A 140 -10.39 -8.75 -9.78
C GLN A 140 -8.95 -9.13 -9.45
#